data_af087b2d3e06bd687b353a289aef3bd8
#
_entry.id   af087b2d3e06bd687b353a289aef3bd8
#
_cell.length_a   1.000
_cell.length_b   1.000
_cell.length_c   1.000
_cell.angle_alpha   90.00
_cell.angle_beta   90.00
_cell.angle_gamma   90.00
#
_symmetry.space_group_name_H-M   'P 1'
#
loop_
_entity.id
_entity.type
_entity.pdbx_description
1 polymer ?
#
loop_
_entity_poly.entity_id
_entity_poly.type
_entity_poly.pdbx_seq_one_letter_code
_entity_poly.pdbx_strand_id
1 'polypeptide(L)'
;MANVLIVGGGAAGLMAAGAAVRQGHQVTVLEHMDKPGQKILVTGKGRCNVTNDCTAEEFLRHVRTNPRFLFSSLGAFPPAKTMELFESLGVELKVERGRRVFPVSDKAEEIRLALLRYAEGAEIVHDGAKKLLLEPLTPAEEPAAAPENPRHPKKKKPGPAARCVGVRGTSGKEYRADAVLVATGGLSYPTTGSTGDGYKLAQQAGHTIVEPVPSLVSLVSHDTDCKKMMGLALKNVTLTLFEDGKAIFDEQGEM
;
A
#
# COMPACT_ATOMS: atom_id res chain seq x y z
N MET A 1 5.21 -21.54 -14.10
CA MET A 1 4.18 -20.59 -14.53
C MET A 1 2.97 -20.83 -13.66
N ALA A 2 2.44 -19.81 -13.01
CA ALA A 2 1.28 -19.88 -12.12
C ALA A 2 0.26 -18.82 -12.52
N ASN A 3 -1.02 -19.03 -12.18
CA ASN A 3 -2.08 -18.04 -12.31
C ASN A 3 -2.12 -17.20 -11.02
N VAL A 4 -1.85 -15.92 -11.11
CA VAL A 4 -1.86 -14.98 -9.98
C VAL A 4 -3.04 -14.04 -10.10
N LEU A 5 -3.87 -13.99 -9.09
CA LEU A 5 -5.00 -13.07 -8.99
C LEU A 5 -4.66 -11.95 -8.01
N ILE A 6 -4.77 -10.72 -8.46
CA ILE A 6 -4.53 -9.53 -7.64
C ILE A 6 -5.84 -8.79 -7.45
N VAL A 7 -6.21 -8.53 -6.22
CA VAL A 7 -7.43 -7.78 -5.87
C VAL A 7 -7.06 -6.34 -5.55
N GLY A 8 -7.44 -5.43 -6.42
CA GLY A 8 -7.16 -4.00 -6.37
C GLY A 8 -6.05 -3.57 -7.32
N GLY A 9 -6.41 -2.75 -8.31
CA GLY A 9 -5.50 -2.16 -9.30
C GLY A 9 -4.89 -0.82 -8.85
N GLY A 10 -4.67 -0.63 -7.55
CA GLY A 10 -3.96 0.52 -7.01
C GLY A 10 -2.44 0.43 -7.21
N ALA A 11 -1.68 1.33 -6.60
CA ALA A 11 -0.20 1.36 -6.72
C ALA A 11 0.44 0.01 -6.36
N ALA A 12 0.03 -0.59 -5.23
CA ALA A 12 0.55 -1.88 -4.79
C ALA A 12 0.17 -3.03 -5.73
N GLY A 13 -1.08 -3.05 -6.21
CA GLY A 13 -1.56 -4.09 -7.12
C GLY A 13 -0.89 -4.02 -8.49
N LEU A 14 -0.76 -2.83 -9.08
CA LEU A 14 -0.06 -2.64 -10.36
C LEU A 14 1.43 -2.99 -10.25
N MET A 15 2.06 -2.62 -9.13
CA MET A 15 3.45 -3.00 -8.87
C MET A 15 3.63 -4.51 -8.78
N ALA A 16 2.73 -5.19 -8.05
CA ALA A 16 2.74 -6.64 -7.92
C ALA A 16 2.46 -7.33 -9.26
N ALA A 17 1.53 -6.79 -10.06
CA ALA A 17 1.22 -7.31 -11.38
C ALA A 17 2.44 -7.29 -12.30
N GLY A 18 3.11 -6.15 -12.39
CA GLY A 18 4.31 -6.03 -13.20
C GLY A 18 5.45 -6.95 -12.75
N ALA A 19 5.63 -7.11 -11.42
CA ALA A 19 6.62 -8.03 -10.89
C ALA A 19 6.30 -9.49 -11.22
N ALA A 20 5.04 -9.90 -11.11
CA ALA A 20 4.61 -11.27 -11.40
C ALA A 20 4.68 -11.60 -12.90
N VAL A 21 4.25 -10.68 -13.77
CA VAL A 21 4.37 -10.84 -15.24
C VAL A 21 5.83 -11.03 -15.66
N ARG A 22 6.76 -10.25 -15.10
CA ARG A 22 8.20 -10.38 -15.40
C ARG A 22 8.81 -11.69 -14.94
N GLN A 23 8.19 -12.37 -13.99
CA GLN A 23 8.57 -13.72 -13.56
C GLN A 23 7.89 -14.82 -14.39
N GLY A 24 7.15 -14.47 -15.44
CA GLY A 24 6.51 -15.42 -16.35
C GLY A 24 5.20 -16.01 -15.81
N HIS A 25 4.54 -15.35 -14.86
CA HIS A 25 3.23 -15.75 -14.39
C HIS A 25 2.10 -15.16 -15.24
N GLN A 26 0.96 -15.85 -15.29
CA GLN A 26 -0.29 -15.27 -15.80
C GLN A 26 -0.93 -14.45 -14.67
N VAL A 27 -1.27 -13.20 -14.97
CA VAL A 27 -1.73 -12.26 -13.95
C VAL A 27 -3.09 -11.68 -14.36
N THR A 28 -4.06 -11.79 -13.45
CA THR A 28 -5.34 -11.08 -13.54
C THR A 28 -5.46 -10.10 -12.37
N VAL A 29 -5.79 -8.86 -12.65
CA VAL A 29 -6.04 -7.81 -11.66
C VAL A 29 -7.53 -7.50 -11.64
N LEU A 30 -8.20 -7.66 -10.51
CA LEU A 30 -9.57 -7.19 -10.31
C LEU A 30 -9.53 -5.74 -9.81
N GLU A 31 -10.15 -4.83 -10.55
CA GLU A 31 -10.29 -3.43 -10.16
C GLU A 31 -11.75 -3.01 -10.33
N HIS A 32 -12.35 -2.50 -9.25
CA HIS A 32 -13.77 -2.10 -9.26
C HIS A 32 -14.00 -0.64 -9.66
N MET A 33 -12.93 0.16 -9.68
CA MET A 33 -12.99 1.53 -10.18
C MET A 33 -12.79 1.54 -11.70
N ASP A 34 -13.34 2.56 -12.37
CA ASP A 34 -13.20 2.73 -13.82
C ASP A 34 -11.74 2.88 -14.27
N LYS A 35 -10.90 3.44 -13.39
CA LYS A 35 -9.49 3.69 -13.68
C LYS A 35 -8.60 3.07 -12.62
N PRO A 36 -7.72 2.12 -12.98
CA PRO A 36 -6.68 1.64 -12.08
C PRO A 36 -5.76 2.79 -11.64
N GLY A 37 -5.28 2.71 -10.39
CA GLY A 37 -4.37 3.71 -9.85
C GLY A 37 -5.01 5.04 -9.47
N GLN A 38 -6.32 5.13 -9.33
CA GLN A 38 -7.04 6.39 -9.12
C GLN A 38 -6.56 7.17 -7.89
N LYS A 39 -6.20 6.49 -6.79
CA LYS A 39 -5.67 7.17 -5.61
C LYS A 39 -4.33 7.89 -5.87
N ILE A 40 -3.51 7.38 -6.77
CA ILE A 40 -2.24 8.02 -7.14
C ILE A 40 -2.47 9.46 -7.56
N LEU A 41 -3.56 9.72 -8.31
CA LEU A 41 -3.89 11.02 -8.87
C LEU A 41 -4.17 12.10 -7.83
N VAL A 42 -4.60 11.72 -6.63
CA VAL A 42 -4.92 12.67 -5.54
C VAL A 42 -3.78 12.81 -4.52
N THR A 43 -2.76 11.97 -4.60
CA THR A 43 -1.61 12.04 -3.68
C THR A 43 -0.71 13.23 -3.98
N GLY A 44 -0.04 13.75 -2.95
CA GLY A 44 0.88 14.89 -3.11
C GLY A 44 0.24 16.13 -3.76
N LYS A 45 -1.05 16.38 -3.52
CA LYS A 45 -1.82 17.47 -4.15
C LYS A 45 -1.85 17.36 -5.70
N GLY A 46 -2.01 16.14 -6.23
CA GLY A 46 -2.04 15.86 -7.67
C GLY A 46 -0.67 15.69 -8.33
N ARG A 47 0.42 15.74 -7.54
CA ARG A 47 1.79 15.57 -8.04
C ARG A 47 2.35 14.17 -7.83
N CYS A 48 1.79 13.39 -6.92
CA CYS A 48 2.26 12.09 -6.42
C CYS A 48 3.63 12.16 -5.72
N ASN A 49 3.64 12.20 -4.41
CA ASN A 49 4.86 11.91 -3.64
C ASN A 49 5.17 10.40 -3.75
N VAL A 50 6.13 10.05 -4.62
CA VAL A 50 6.43 8.66 -4.99
C VAL A 50 7.08 7.90 -3.84
N THR A 51 8.11 8.51 -3.25
CA THR A 51 8.88 7.95 -2.14
C THR A 51 9.62 9.07 -1.39
N ASN A 52 10.45 8.69 -0.45
CA ASN A 52 11.42 9.57 0.19
C ASN A 52 12.83 9.10 -0.15
N ASP A 53 13.73 10.02 -0.50
CA ASP A 53 15.14 9.73 -0.79
C ASP A 53 15.90 9.48 0.51
N CYS A 54 15.71 8.30 1.08
CA CYS A 54 16.32 7.88 2.32
C CYS A 54 16.76 6.41 2.27
N THR A 55 17.65 6.05 3.18
CA THR A 55 18.06 4.64 3.34
C THR A 55 16.93 3.80 3.95
N ALA A 56 17.01 2.48 3.79
CA ALA A 56 16.06 1.57 4.44
C ALA A 56 16.07 1.72 5.98
N GLU A 57 17.23 1.98 6.57
CA GLU A 57 17.36 2.20 8.01
C GLU A 57 16.68 3.50 8.46
N GLU A 58 16.89 4.59 7.73
CA GLU A 58 16.22 5.87 8.00
C GLU A 58 14.71 5.73 7.86
N PHE A 59 14.24 5.05 6.82
CA PHE A 59 12.82 4.75 6.64
C PHE A 59 12.24 4.03 7.87
N LEU A 60 12.91 2.98 8.33
CA LEU A 60 12.46 2.17 9.47
C LEU A 60 12.39 2.96 10.79
N ARG A 61 13.25 3.97 10.98
CA ARG A 61 13.20 4.85 12.16
C ARG A 61 11.92 5.69 12.22
N HIS A 62 11.30 5.96 11.07
CA HIS A 62 10.05 6.72 10.99
C HIS A 62 8.79 5.83 11.07
N VAL A 63 8.95 4.49 11.09
CA VAL A 63 7.83 3.57 11.29
C VAL A 63 7.54 3.42 12.78
N ARG A 64 6.46 4.00 13.25
CA ARG A 64 6.13 4.08 14.68
C ARG A 64 5.85 2.73 15.33
N THR A 65 5.22 1.81 14.60
CA THR A 65 4.76 0.53 15.15
C THR A 65 5.31 -0.62 14.31
N ASN A 66 5.97 -1.57 14.97
CA ASN A 66 6.48 -2.81 14.38
C ASN A 66 7.35 -2.63 13.11
N PRO A 67 8.40 -1.78 13.10
CA PRO A 67 9.25 -1.55 11.93
C PRO A 67 9.91 -2.83 11.41
N ARG A 68 10.18 -3.81 12.28
CA ARG A 68 10.79 -5.08 11.89
C ARG A 68 9.97 -5.87 10.87
N PHE A 69 8.67 -5.66 10.80
CA PHE A 69 7.80 -6.28 9.79
C PHE A 69 8.23 -5.92 8.37
N LEU A 70 8.80 -4.74 8.16
CA LEU A 70 9.22 -4.22 6.86
C LEU A 70 10.66 -4.57 6.47
N PHE A 71 11.45 -5.24 7.32
CA PHE A 71 12.86 -5.52 7.04
C PHE A 71 13.08 -6.24 5.71
N SER A 72 12.34 -7.33 5.48
CA SER A 72 12.48 -8.09 4.24
C SER A 72 12.07 -7.28 3.01
N SER A 73 10.97 -6.53 3.12
CA SER A 73 10.46 -5.71 2.00
C SER A 73 11.42 -4.60 1.64
N LEU A 74 11.91 -3.85 2.62
CA LEU A 74 12.86 -2.74 2.41
C LEU A 74 14.26 -3.24 2.03
N GLY A 75 14.65 -4.42 2.49
CA GLY A 75 15.89 -5.06 2.05
C GLY A 75 15.83 -5.47 0.58
N ALA A 76 14.69 -5.98 0.12
CA ALA A 76 14.49 -6.38 -1.27
C ALA A 76 14.24 -5.17 -2.19
N PHE A 77 13.45 -4.20 -1.75
CA PHE A 77 13.01 -3.06 -2.54
C PHE A 77 13.04 -1.76 -1.71
N PRO A 78 14.23 -1.16 -1.50
CA PRO A 78 14.39 0.09 -0.78
C PRO A 78 13.92 1.30 -1.61
N PRO A 79 13.80 2.51 -1.01
CA PRO A 79 13.39 3.72 -1.72
C PRO A 79 14.22 4.02 -2.97
N ALA A 80 15.52 3.79 -2.97
CA ALA A 80 16.38 3.97 -4.14
C ALA A 80 15.92 3.12 -5.33
N LYS A 81 15.58 1.84 -5.11
CA LYS A 81 15.04 0.98 -6.17
C LYS A 81 13.67 1.45 -6.69
N THR A 82 12.89 2.13 -5.86
CA THR A 82 11.64 2.76 -6.32
C THR A 82 11.96 3.87 -7.31
N MET A 83 12.94 4.71 -7.03
CA MET A 83 13.38 5.78 -7.95
C MET A 83 13.93 5.19 -9.24
N GLU A 84 14.88 4.26 -9.16
CA GLU A 84 15.44 3.55 -10.31
C GLU A 84 14.36 2.92 -11.20
N LEU A 85 13.33 2.31 -10.60
CA LEU A 85 12.22 1.74 -11.35
C LEU A 85 11.48 2.80 -12.17
N PHE A 86 11.06 3.91 -11.55
CA PHE A 86 10.32 4.94 -12.28
C PHE A 86 11.17 5.62 -13.36
N GLU A 87 12.45 5.86 -13.08
CA GLU A 87 13.41 6.37 -14.08
C GLU A 87 13.57 5.40 -15.25
N SER A 88 13.67 4.08 -14.97
CA SER A 88 13.72 3.04 -16.02
C SER A 88 12.44 2.97 -16.87
N LEU A 89 11.31 3.41 -16.31
CA LEU A 89 10.02 3.53 -17.00
C LEU A 89 9.86 4.89 -17.72
N GLY A 90 10.90 5.70 -17.77
CA GLY A 90 10.93 6.98 -18.47
C GLY A 90 10.29 8.13 -17.69
N VAL A 91 10.21 8.05 -16.37
CA VAL A 91 9.73 9.13 -15.51
C VAL A 91 10.92 9.82 -14.86
N GLU A 92 11.18 11.07 -15.23
CA GLU A 92 12.18 11.89 -14.55
C GLU A 92 11.69 12.29 -13.15
N LEU A 93 12.56 12.09 -12.16
CA LEU A 93 12.25 12.36 -10.75
C LEU A 93 13.07 13.54 -10.22
N LYS A 94 12.51 14.29 -9.29
CA LYS A 94 13.17 15.33 -8.51
C LYS A 94 13.00 15.11 -7.03
N VAL A 95 14.03 15.48 -6.26
CA VAL A 95 13.98 15.47 -4.79
C VAL A 95 13.71 16.88 -4.30
N GLU A 96 12.64 17.06 -3.53
CA GLU A 96 12.26 18.32 -2.91
C GLU A 96 12.61 18.32 -1.41
N ARG A 97 12.36 19.45 -0.75
CA ARG A 97 12.56 19.61 0.70
C ARG A 97 11.93 18.45 1.48
N GLY A 98 12.62 17.99 2.51
CA GLY A 98 12.23 16.82 3.29
C GLY A 98 12.50 15.50 2.54
N ARG A 99 13.36 15.54 1.52
CA ARG A 99 13.74 14.38 0.69
C ARG A 99 12.55 13.71 0.01
N ARG A 100 11.47 14.45 -0.21
CA ARG A 100 10.27 13.96 -0.91
C ARG A 100 10.56 13.87 -2.39
N VAL A 101 10.19 12.75 -2.99
CA VAL A 101 10.44 12.47 -4.40
C VAL A 101 9.17 12.66 -5.21
N PHE A 102 9.23 13.48 -6.25
CA PHE A 102 8.13 13.79 -7.16
C PHE A 102 8.58 13.62 -8.61
N PRO A 103 7.66 13.39 -9.55
CA PRO A 103 7.98 13.53 -10.97
C PRO A 103 8.34 14.99 -11.29
N VAL A 104 9.30 15.21 -12.18
CA VAL A 104 9.70 16.55 -12.61
C VAL A 104 8.53 17.32 -13.22
N SER A 105 7.63 16.61 -13.91
CA SER A 105 6.42 17.16 -14.51
C SER A 105 5.38 17.69 -13.52
N ASP A 106 5.50 17.36 -12.23
CA ASP A 106 4.48 17.60 -11.20
C ASP A 106 3.09 17.00 -11.51
N LYS A 107 3.04 15.95 -12.32
CA LYS A 107 1.80 15.28 -12.74
C LYS A 107 1.73 13.85 -12.22
N ALA A 108 0.83 13.59 -11.27
CA ALA A 108 0.60 12.24 -10.73
C ALA A 108 0.19 11.22 -11.81
N GLU A 109 -0.42 11.69 -12.91
CA GLU A 109 -0.81 10.84 -14.04
C GLU A 109 0.39 10.15 -14.68
N GLU A 110 1.55 10.78 -14.72
CA GLU A 110 2.77 10.18 -15.26
C GLU A 110 3.20 8.95 -14.47
N ILE A 111 3.14 9.02 -13.14
CA ILE A 111 3.40 7.89 -12.25
C ILE A 111 2.38 6.77 -12.46
N ARG A 112 1.09 7.11 -12.58
CA ARG A 112 0.03 6.14 -12.84
C ARG A 112 0.25 5.41 -14.16
N LEU A 113 0.53 6.14 -15.23
CA LEU A 113 0.80 5.57 -16.55
C LEU A 113 2.07 4.71 -16.56
N ALA A 114 3.10 5.10 -15.83
CA ALA A 114 4.32 4.30 -15.69
C ALA A 114 4.03 2.96 -15.01
N LEU A 115 3.21 2.93 -13.95
CA LEU A 115 2.80 1.68 -13.31
C LEU A 115 1.93 0.80 -14.21
N LEU A 116 1.07 1.39 -15.03
CA LEU A 116 0.30 0.64 -16.03
C LEU A 116 1.21 0.01 -17.09
N ARG A 117 2.20 0.74 -17.60
CA ARG A 117 3.24 0.17 -18.49
C ARG A 117 4.04 -0.92 -17.79
N TYR A 118 4.36 -0.74 -16.50
CA TYR A 118 5.05 -1.77 -15.72
C TYR A 118 4.21 -3.05 -15.57
N ALA A 119 2.89 -2.92 -15.45
CA ALA A 119 1.94 -4.02 -15.35
C ALA A 119 1.49 -4.58 -16.72
N GLU A 120 2.06 -4.11 -17.82
CA GLU A 120 1.74 -4.62 -19.16
C GLU A 120 1.94 -6.13 -19.23
N GLY A 121 0.95 -6.82 -19.83
CA GLY A 121 0.86 -8.28 -19.84
C GLY A 121 -0.06 -8.86 -18.76
N ALA A 122 -0.50 -8.07 -17.78
CA ALA A 122 -1.57 -8.46 -16.87
C ALA A 122 -2.95 -8.12 -17.45
N GLU A 123 -3.92 -9.01 -17.29
CA GLU A 123 -5.32 -8.76 -17.62
C GLU A 123 -5.97 -7.94 -16.50
N ILE A 124 -6.48 -6.74 -16.79
CA ILE A 124 -7.25 -5.94 -15.83
C ILE A 124 -8.73 -6.15 -16.10
N VAL A 125 -9.42 -6.68 -15.09
CA VAL A 125 -10.86 -7.00 -15.14
C VAL A 125 -11.61 -6.03 -14.24
N HIS A 126 -12.65 -5.40 -14.78
CA HIS A 126 -13.52 -4.51 -14.01
C HIS A 126 -14.47 -5.34 -13.14
N ASP A 127 -14.05 -5.64 -11.93
CA ASP A 127 -14.85 -6.31 -10.88
C ASP A 127 -14.21 -6.04 -9.51
N GLY A 128 -15.01 -6.15 -8.46
CA GLY A 128 -14.53 -6.12 -7.07
C GLY A 128 -14.44 -7.53 -6.49
N ALA A 129 -13.83 -7.65 -5.30
CA ALA A 129 -13.77 -8.92 -4.58
C ALA A 129 -14.78 -8.93 -3.43
N LYS A 130 -15.66 -9.90 -3.41
CA LYS A 130 -16.68 -10.09 -2.37
C LYS A 130 -16.26 -11.13 -1.33
N LYS A 131 -15.66 -12.23 -1.80
CA LYS A 131 -15.35 -13.38 -0.93
C LYS A 131 -14.15 -14.14 -1.45
N LEU A 132 -13.30 -14.62 -0.53
CA LEU A 132 -12.25 -15.59 -0.85
C LEU A 132 -12.86 -16.97 -1.11
N LEU A 133 -12.31 -17.70 -2.07
CA LEU A 133 -12.58 -19.11 -2.28
C LEU A 133 -11.54 -19.89 -1.49
N LEU A 134 -11.97 -20.48 -0.38
CA LEU A 134 -11.11 -21.23 0.54
C LEU A 134 -11.44 -22.73 0.42
N GLU A 135 -10.42 -23.53 0.22
CA GLU A 135 -10.52 -24.99 0.22
C GLU A 135 -9.72 -25.55 1.39
N PRO A 136 -10.25 -26.55 2.14
CA PRO A 136 -9.49 -27.21 3.19
C PRO A 136 -8.19 -27.78 2.65
N LEU A 137 -7.10 -27.69 3.43
CA LEU A 137 -5.87 -28.38 3.08
C LEU A 137 -6.04 -29.89 3.25
N THR A 138 -5.54 -30.63 2.28
CA THR A 138 -5.38 -32.08 2.43
C THR A 138 -4.16 -32.38 3.30
N PRO A 139 -4.08 -33.53 3.99
CA PRO A 139 -2.93 -33.90 4.83
C PRO A 139 -1.59 -33.89 4.09
N ALA A 140 -1.59 -34.06 2.77
CA ALA A 140 -0.40 -34.00 1.91
C ALA A 140 0.05 -32.56 1.60
N GLU A 141 -0.82 -31.59 1.76
CA GLU A 141 -0.58 -30.16 1.46
C GLU A 141 -0.23 -29.36 2.74
N GLU A 142 -0.30 -29.99 3.92
CA GLU A 142 0.14 -29.33 5.15
C GLU A 142 1.63 -28.99 5.05
N PRO A 143 2.01 -27.72 5.25
CA PRO A 143 3.41 -27.34 5.18
C PRO A 143 4.21 -28.12 6.22
N ALA A 144 5.33 -28.72 5.78
CA ALA A 144 6.23 -29.41 6.68
C ALA A 144 6.60 -28.49 7.85
N ALA A 145 6.53 -29.01 9.07
CA ALA A 145 6.86 -28.24 10.25
C ALA A 145 8.28 -27.69 10.12
N ALA A 146 8.43 -26.37 10.21
CA ALA A 146 9.74 -25.76 10.19
C ALA A 146 10.60 -26.36 11.32
N PRO A 147 11.91 -26.62 11.08
CA PRO A 147 12.77 -27.20 12.10
C PRO A 147 12.74 -26.34 13.37
N GLU A 148 12.37 -26.97 14.49
CA GLU A 148 12.31 -26.29 15.78
C GLU A 148 13.74 -25.93 16.22
N ASN A 149 13.97 -24.67 16.52
CA ASN A 149 15.17 -24.26 17.20
C ASN A 149 15.08 -24.66 18.69
N PRO A 150 15.85 -25.65 19.17
CA PRO A 150 15.73 -26.15 20.54
C PRO A 150 16.05 -25.08 21.60
N ARG A 151 16.72 -24.00 21.24
CA ARG A 151 17.06 -22.89 22.17
C ARG A 151 15.94 -21.86 22.34
N HIS A 152 14.94 -21.87 21.45
CA HIS A 152 13.77 -20.97 21.50
C HIS A 152 12.54 -21.72 21.01
N PRO A 153 11.91 -22.58 21.85
CA PRO A 153 10.70 -23.28 21.45
C PRO A 153 9.57 -22.26 21.24
N LYS A 154 9.23 -22.05 19.98
CA LYS A 154 8.04 -21.22 19.66
C LYS A 154 6.81 -22.05 19.94
N LYS A 155 5.83 -21.48 20.66
CA LYS A 155 4.49 -22.07 20.75
C LYS A 155 4.02 -22.38 19.34
N LYS A 156 3.72 -23.64 19.03
CA LYS A 156 3.16 -24.05 17.73
C LYS A 156 1.92 -23.21 17.48
N LYS A 157 2.00 -22.33 16.50
CA LYS A 157 0.78 -21.72 15.95
C LYS A 157 0.08 -22.83 15.16
N PRO A 158 -1.26 -22.95 15.24
CA PRO A 158 -1.97 -23.86 14.34
C PRO A 158 -1.58 -23.51 12.89
N GLY A 159 -1.27 -24.52 12.10
CA GLY A 159 -1.00 -24.36 10.68
C GLY A 159 -2.20 -23.74 9.94
N PRO A 160 -2.01 -23.33 8.69
CA PRO A 160 -3.14 -22.85 7.90
C PRO A 160 -4.19 -23.96 7.77
N ALA A 161 -5.45 -23.62 8.04
CA ALA A 161 -6.56 -24.57 7.95
C ALA A 161 -7.10 -24.73 6.52
N ALA A 162 -6.77 -23.81 5.61
CA ALA A 162 -7.27 -23.78 4.25
C ALA A 162 -6.28 -23.07 3.31
N ARG A 163 -6.42 -23.36 2.03
CA ARG A 163 -5.75 -22.68 0.93
C ARG A 163 -6.72 -21.75 0.22
N CYS A 164 -6.29 -20.56 -0.12
CA CYS A 164 -7.05 -19.67 -0.98
C CYS A 164 -6.82 -20.06 -2.45
N VAL A 165 -7.89 -20.44 -3.15
CA VAL A 165 -7.86 -20.91 -4.55
C VAL A 165 -8.50 -19.92 -5.51
N GLY A 166 -8.83 -18.72 -5.04
CA GLY A 166 -9.44 -17.70 -5.87
C GLY A 166 -10.32 -16.73 -5.08
N VAL A 167 -11.12 -15.99 -5.83
CA VAL A 167 -12.03 -14.97 -5.31
C VAL A 167 -13.36 -15.05 -6.04
N ARG A 168 -14.47 -14.87 -5.32
CA ARG A 168 -15.76 -14.55 -5.93
C ARG A 168 -15.88 -13.04 -6.03
N GLY A 169 -16.09 -12.56 -7.26
CA GLY A 169 -16.28 -11.15 -7.55
C GLY A 169 -17.62 -10.61 -7.04
N THR A 170 -17.75 -9.29 -7.07
CA THR A 170 -19.01 -8.59 -6.78
C THR A 170 -20.07 -8.87 -7.86
N SER A 171 -19.65 -9.15 -9.10
CA SER A 171 -20.48 -9.63 -10.18
C SER A 171 -21.07 -11.03 -9.95
N GLY A 172 -20.55 -11.78 -8.97
CA GLY A 172 -20.87 -13.19 -8.73
C GLY A 172 -19.96 -14.18 -9.47
N LYS A 173 -19.12 -13.72 -10.41
CA LYS A 173 -18.16 -14.56 -11.13
C LYS A 173 -17.08 -15.07 -10.19
N GLU A 174 -16.64 -16.30 -10.39
CA GLU A 174 -15.50 -16.87 -9.67
C GLU A 174 -14.22 -16.77 -10.52
N TYR A 175 -13.18 -16.27 -9.90
CA TYR A 175 -11.84 -16.16 -10.47
C TYR A 175 -10.93 -17.11 -9.70
N ARG A 176 -10.56 -18.23 -10.31
CA ARG A 176 -9.65 -19.20 -9.70
C ARG A 176 -8.21 -18.86 -10.03
N ALA A 177 -7.32 -19.09 -9.06
CA ALA A 177 -5.90 -18.81 -9.19
C ALA A 177 -5.06 -19.70 -8.24
N ASP A 178 -3.79 -19.87 -8.58
CA ASP A 178 -2.82 -20.57 -7.74
C ASP A 178 -2.37 -19.72 -6.54
N ALA A 179 -2.41 -18.39 -6.71
CA ALA A 179 -2.10 -17.42 -5.66
C ALA A 179 -3.02 -16.20 -5.75
N VAL A 180 -3.41 -15.68 -4.59
CA VAL A 180 -4.25 -14.48 -4.46
C VAL A 180 -3.51 -13.44 -3.64
N LEU A 181 -3.35 -12.24 -4.20
CA LEU A 181 -2.80 -11.08 -3.51
C LEU A 181 -3.90 -10.05 -3.28
N VAL A 182 -4.10 -9.63 -2.04
CA VAL A 182 -5.06 -8.58 -1.67
C VAL A 182 -4.35 -7.25 -1.55
N ALA A 183 -4.65 -6.31 -2.47
CA ALA A 183 -4.02 -5.00 -2.58
C ALA A 183 -5.07 -3.86 -2.67
N THR A 184 -6.19 -4.01 -1.95
CA THR A 184 -7.37 -3.14 -2.02
C THR A 184 -7.18 -1.77 -1.36
N GLY A 185 -6.04 -1.49 -0.74
CA GLY A 185 -5.80 -0.30 0.06
C GLY A 185 -6.49 -0.36 1.43
N GLY A 186 -6.57 0.78 2.10
CA GLY A 186 -7.15 0.92 3.44
C GLY A 186 -8.52 1.61 3.44
N LEU A 187 -8.69 2.60 4.35
CA LEU A 187 -9.97 3.32 4.56
C LEU A 187 -9.92 4.79 4.12
N SER A 188 -8.74 5.34 3.84
CA SER A 188 -8.58 6.74 3.46
C SER A 188 -8.98 6.98 2.01
N TYR A 189 -9.67 8.09 1.75
CA TYR A 189 -10.19 8.46 0.42
C TYR A 189 -11.04 7.36 -0.22
N PRO A 190 -12.18 6.98 0.37
CA PRO A 190 -13.01 5.87 -0.11
C PRO A 190 -13.54 6.08 -1.53
N THR A 191 -13.69 7.31 -1.97
CA THR A 191 -14.07 7.67 -3.35
C THR A 191 -13.04 7.23 -4.41
N THR A 192 -11.83 6.86 -3.98
CA THR A 192 -10.78 6.29 -4.85
C THR A 192 -10.72 4.77 -4.78
N GLY A 193 -11.73 4.12 -4.23
CA GLY A 193 -11.84 2.66 -4.15
C GLY A 193 -11.31 2.02 -2.87
N SER A 194 -10.81 2.79 -1.90
CA SER A 194 -10.30 2.23 -0.63
C SER A 194 -11.40 2.18 0.43
N THR A 195 -12.23 1.14 0.37
CA THR A 195 -13.42 0.94 1.20
C THR A 195 -13.22 0.00 2.38
N GLY A 196 -12.00 -0.48 2.59
CA GLY A 196 -11.67 -1.41 3.67
C GLY A 196 -12.01 -2.88 3.39
N ASP A 197 -12.32 -3.23 2.14
CA ASP A 197 -12.68 -4.61 1.79
C ASP A 197 -11.55 -5.60 2.03
N GLY A 198 -10.29 -5.18 1.94
CA GLY A 198 -9.14 -6.00 2.29
C GLY A 198 -9.17 -6.51 3.74
N TYR A 199 -9.67 -5.73 4.68
CA TYR A 199 -9.83 -6.17 6.07
C TYR A 199 -10.87 -7.28 6.18
N LYS A 200 -11.99 -7.17 5.46
CA LYS A 200 -13.03 -8.21 5.43
C LYS A 200 -12.50 -9.52 4.82
N LEU A 201 -11.73 -9.42 3.72
CA LEU A 201 -11.08 -10.56 3.10
C LEU A 201 -10.05 -11.21 4.02
N ALA A 202 -9.25 -10.42 4.72
CA ALA A 202 -8.29 -10.92 5.70
C ALA A 202 -8.98 -11.65 6.87
N GLN A 203 -10.11 -11.13 7.37
CA GLN A 203 -10.92 -11.83 8.37
C GLN A 203 -11.44 -13.18 7.86
N GLN A 204 -11.89 -13.26 6.63
CA GLN A 204 -12.31 -14.53 6.01
C GLN A 204 -11.17 -15.55 5.96
N ALA A 205 -9.92 -15.08 5.79
CA ALA A 205 -8.73 -15.91 5.84
C ALA A 205 -8.26 -16.25 7.27
N GLY A 206 -9.01 -15.86 8.32
CA GLY A 206 -8.70 -16.15 9.72
C GLY A 206 -7.72 -15.16 10.37
N HIS A 207 -7.40 -14.03 9.74
CA HIS A 207 -6.56 -13.00 10.35
C HIS A 207 -7.35 -12.16 11.36
N THR A 208 -6.70 -11.83 12.47
CA THR A 208 -7.19 -10.83 13.41
C THR A 208 -6.89 -9.45 12.88
N ILE A 209 -7.90 -8.60 12.79
CA ILE A 209 -7.75 -7.20 12.38
C ILE A 209 -7.62 -6.35 13.64
N VAL A 210 -6.48 -5.64 13.72
CA VAL A 210 -6.34 -4.54 14.68
C VAL A 210 -7.13 -3.36 14.11
N GLU A 211 -8.01 -2.79 14.91
CA GLU A 211 -8.89 -1.70 14.46
C GLU A 211 -8.06 -0.53 13.92
N PRO A 212 -8.28 -0.13 12.66
CA PRO A 212 -7.57 1.00 12.10
C PRO A 212 -8.02 2.31 12.74
N VAL A 213 -7.07 3.11 13.15
CA VAL A 213 -7.32 4.48 13.65
C VAL A 213 -6.73 5.51 12.72
N PRO A 214 -7.29 6.72 12.63
CA PRO A 214 -6.72 7.80 11.84
C PRO A 214 -5.31 8.14 12.33
N SER A 215 -4.38 8.30 11.39
CA SER A 215 -3.00 8.70 11.69
C SER A 215 -2.76 10.19 11.42
N LEU A 216 -3.42 10.74 10.40
CA LEU A 216 -3.36 12.14 10.03
C LEU A 216 -4.79 12.67 9.97
N VAL A 217 -5.11 13.65 10.80
CA VAL A 217 -6.45 14.24 10.92
C VAL A 217 -6.35 15.76 10.94
N SER A 218 -7.43 16.42 10.51
CA SER A 218 -7.58 17.87 10.66
C SER A 218 -7.77 18.22 12.12
N LEU A 219 -7.14 19.29 12.57
CA LEU A 219 -7.43 19.89 13.87
C LEU A 219 -8.66 20.79 13.76
N VAL A 220 -9.51 20.75 14.76
CA VAL A 220 -10.63 21.69 14.90
C VAL A 220 -10.28 22.68 15.99
N SER A 221 -10.18 23.97 15.62
CA SER A 221 -9.96 25.06 16.57
C SER A 221 -11.27 25.77 16.86
N HIS A 222 -11.46 26.16 18.11
CA HIS A 222 -12.53 27.07 18.52
C HIS A 222 -12.20 28.55 18.21
N ASP A 223 -10.95 28.81 17.82
CA ASP A 223 -10.47 30.13 17.46
C ASP A 223 -11.05 30.59 16.11
N THR A 224 -11.51 31.83 16.07
CA THR A 224 -12.10 32.43 14.86
C THR A 224 -11.04 32.82 13.82
N ASP A 225 -9.77 32.94 14.21
CA ASP A 225 -8.68 33.35 13.31
C ASP A 225 -8.38 32.29 12.26
N CYS A 226 -8.60 31.01 12.56
CA CYS A 226 -8.49 29.93 11.57
C CYS A 226 -9.43 30.16 10.37
N LYS A 227 -10.63 30.70 10.60
CA LYS A 227 -11.56 31.04 9.51
C LYS A 227 -11.08 32.20 8.66
N LYS A 228 -10.43 33.20 9.28
CA LYS A 228 -9.88 34.36 8.58
C LYS A 228 -8.67 34.00 7.73
N MET A 229 -7.92 32.96 8.16
CA MET A 229 -6.73 32.46 7.47
C MET A 229 -7.04 31.38 6.41
N MET A 230 -8.30 31.11 6.13
CA MET A 230 -8.69 30.09 5.14
C MET A 230 -8.04 30.36 3.78
N GLY A 231 -7.31 29.37 3.25
CA GLY A 231 -6.59 29.48 1.98
C GLY A 231 -5.19 30.12 2.09
N LEU A 232 -4.78 30.58 3.27
CA LEU A 232 -3.41 31.05 3.48
C LEU A 232 -2.44 29.86 3.50
N ALA A 233 -1.43 29.91 2.67
CA ALA A 233 -0.31 28.97 2.70
C ALA A 233 0.91 29.67 3.27
N LEU A 234 1.41 29.19 4.41
CA LEU A 234 2.62 29.69 5.05
C LEU A 234 3.83 28.84 4.63
N LYS A 235 4.90 29.49 4.18
CA LYS A 235 6.13 28.83 3.77
C LYS A 235 7.25 29.12 4.78
N ASN A 236 8.10 28.11 4.99
CA ASN A 236 9.26 28.23 5.89
C ASN A 236 8.91 28.68 7.31
N VAL A 237 7.86 28.11 7.87
CA VAL A 237 7.43 28.36 9.24
C VAL A 237 7.89 27.25 10.18
N THR A 238 8.06 27.59 11.44
CA THR A 238 8.20 26.60 12.52
C THR A 238 6.88 26.54 13.27
N LEU A 239 6.31 25.34 13.35
CA LEU A 239 5.14 25.04 14.17
C LEU A 239 5.63 24.52 15.52
N THR A 240 5.26 25.21 16.60
CA THR A 240 5.56 24.74 17.96
C THR A 240 4.28 24.34 18.66
N LEU A 241 4.23 23.12 19.18
CA LEU A 241 3.12 22.64 20.00
C LEU A 241 3.45 22.89 21.48
N PHE A 242 2.53 23.57 22.16
CA PHE A 242 2.60 23.80 23.60
C PHE A 242 1.56 22.96 24.34
N GLU A 243 1.96 22.36 25.46
CA GLU A 243 1.08 21.74 26.44
C GLU A 243 1.38 22.35 27.81
N ASP A 244 0.38 22.88 28.48
CA ASP A 244 0.50 23.57 29.77
C ASP A 244 1.60 24.65 29.79
N GLY A 245 1.74 25.41 28.69
CA GLY A 245 2.72 26.48 28.53
C GLY A 245 4.14 26.01 28.25
N LYS A 246 4.39 24.71 28.10
CA LYS A 246 5.70 24.16 27.73
C LYS A 246 5.70 23.71 26.29
N ALA A 247 6.74 24.08 25.54
CA ALA A 247 6.96 23.56 24.20
C ALA A 247 7.30 22.06 24.29
N ILE A 248 6.50 21.22 23.62
CA ILE A 248 6.66 19.76 23.61
C ILE A 248 7.07 19.22 22.25
N PHE A 249 6.91 20.01 21.21
CA PHE A 249 7.24 19.59 19.85
C PHE A 249 7.44 20.79 18.94
N ASP A 250 8.45 20.75 18.08
CA ASP A 250 8.72 21.72 17.02
C ASP A 250 8.85 21.01 15.68
N GLU A 251 8.23 21.56 14.64
CA GLU A 251 8.39 21.09 13.27
C GLU A 251 8.53 22.28 12.32
N GLN A 252 9.48 22.19 11.41
CA GLN A 252 9.68 23.22 10.39
C GLN A 252 9.11 22.75 9.05
N GLY A 253 8.20 23.54 8.46
CA GLY A 253 7.54 23.12 7.25
C GLY A 253 6.78 24.23 6.54
N GLU A 254 5.80 23.78 5.76
CA GLU A 254 4.77 24.62 5.15
C GLU A 254 3.42 24.28 5.79
N MET A 255 2.62 25.29 6.07
CA MET A 255 1.29 25.17 6.66
C MET A 255 0.24 25.73 5.71
#